data_24babce3147506e9771c33a0b5cb3fc4
#
_entry.id   24babce3147506e9771c33a0b5cb3fc4
#
_cell.length_a   1.000
_cell.length_b   1.000
_cell.length_c   1.000
_cell.angle_alpha   90.00
_cell.angle_beta   90.00
_cell.angle_gamma   90.00
#
_symmetry.space_group_name_H-M   'P 1'
#
loop_
_entity.id
_entity.type
_entity.pdbx_description
1 polymer ?
#
loop_
_entity_poly.entity_id
_entity_poly.type
_entity_poly.pdbx_seq_one_letter_code
_entity_poly.pdbx_strand_id
1 'polypeptide(L)'
;MKLKKPTFWDLKKPNFLSYLLIPFSLPIIFRNFLSQFMKKKKSSDIKTICVGNIYLGGTGKTPLTIKISQILKQEGIKVATIKKNYLNQKDEQLLLKQKTSLIIADSRKDAISQGIKEKYDILIFDDGLQEIKIDFDIKLVCFKSKIWIGNGQLIPEDQ
;
A
#
# COMPACT_ATOMS: atom_id res chain seq x y z
N MET A 1 -5.48 12.19 -18.10
CA MET A 1 -4.92 11.29 -19.14
C MET A 1 -4.50 10.01 -18.42
N LYS A 2 -5.11 8.83 -18.68
CA LYS A 2 -4.65 7.58 -18.07
C LYS A 2 -3.43 7.12 -18.87
N LEU A 3 -2.25 7.26 -18.30
CA LEU A 3 -1.02 6.70 -18.87
C LEU A 3 -1.18 5.18 -18.97
N LYS A 4 -1.09 4.63 -20.17
CA LYS A 4 -1.09 3.18 -20.37
C LYS A 4 0.29 2.64 -19.97
N LYS A 5 0.29 1.62 -19.15
CA LYS A 5 1.49 0.90 -18.76
C LYS A 5 2.27 0.44 -19.99
N PRO A 6 3.56 0.75 -20.11
CA PRO A 6 4.39 0.26 -21.20
C PRO A 6 4.52 -1.26 -21.17
N THR A 7 4.45 -1.92 -22.33
CA THR A 7 4.49 -3.39 -22.45
C THR A 7 5.82 -4.00 -21.99
N PHE A 8 6.93 -3.25 -22.10
CA PHE A 8 8.25 -3.72 -21.69
C PHE A 8 8.43 -3.89 -20.17
N TRP A 9 7.50 -3.38 -19.36
CA TRP A 9 7.52 -3.60 -17.91
C TRP A 9 7.15 -5.03 -17.51
N ASP A 10 6.40 -5.72 -18.36
CA ASP A 10 5.97 -7.10 -18.11
C ASP A 10 6.99 -8.16 -18.60
N LEU A 11 8.09 -7.71 -19.21
CA LEU A 11 9.14 -8.61 -19.68
C LEU A 11 9.95 -9.16 -18.50
N LYS A 12 10.24 -10.46 -18.50
CA LYS A 12 11.08 -11.11 -17.48
C LYS A 12 12.54 -10.68 -17.51
N LYS A 13 13.00 -10.09 -18.62
CA LYS A 13 14.37 -9.58 -18.78
C LYS A 13 14.31 -8.11 -19.19
N PRO A 14 15.21 -7.25 -18.64
CA PRO A 14 15.30 -5.88 -19.05
C PRO A 14 15.69 -5.77 -20.53
N ASN A 15 15.06 -4.86 -21.26
CA ASN A 15 15.40 -4.52 -22.64
C ASN A 15 16.24 -3.23 -22.69
N PHE A 16 16.66 -2.83 -23.88
CA PHE A 16 17.48 -1.61 -24.08
C PHE A 16 16.81 -0.35 -23.53
N LEU A 17 15.49 -0.21 -23.68
CA LEU A 17 14.72 0.91 -23.11
C LEU A 17 14.75 0.93 -21.59
N SER A 18 14.74 -0.24 -20.95
CA SER A 18 14.85 -0.34 -19.49
C SER A 18 16.20 0.20 -19.00
N TYR A 19 17.30 -0.05 -19.72
CA TYR A 19 18.62 0.49 -19.38
C TYR A 19 18.71 2.01 -19.60
N LEU A 20 18.09 2.52 -20.67
CA LEU A 20 18.05 3.95 -20.96
C LEU A 20 17.28 4.72 -19.87
N LEU A 21 16.33 4.10 -19.20
CA LEU A 21 15.54 4.74 -18.14
C LEU A 21 16.18 4.66 -16.74
N ILE A 22 17.27 3.90 -16.56
CA ILE A 22 17.97 3.81 -15.26
C ILE A 22 18.39 5.19 -14.70
N PRO A 23 18.96 6.12 -15.49
CA PRO A 23 19.33 7.44 -14.94
C PRO A 23 18.15 8.19 -14.33
N PHE A 24 16.94 8.03 -14.88
CA PHE A 24 15.74 8.67 -14.37
C PHE A 24 15.22 8.05 -13.05
N SER A 25 15.67 6.84 -12.71
CA SER A 25 15.37 6.22 -11.43
C SER A 25 16.32 6.65 -10.30
N LEU A 26 17.46 7.25 -10.61
CA LEU A 26 18.45 7.68 -9.61
C LEU A 26 17.88 8.62 -8.53
N PRO A 27 17.05 9.64 -8.85
CA PRO A 27 16.45 10.49 -7.82
C PRO A 27 15.57 9.70 -6.86
N ILE A 28 14.85 8.69 -7.36
CA ILE A 28 13.97 7.84 -6.54
C ILE A 28 14.82 6.93 -5.65
N ILE A 29 15.87 6.31 -6.21
CA ILE A 29 16.82 5.49 -5.46
C ILE A 29 17.45 6.32 -4.34
N PHE A 30 17.90 7.54 -4.66
CA PHE A 30 18.51 8.45 -3.69
C PHE A 30 17.53 8.88 -2.60
N ARG A 31 16.28 9.22 -2.97
CA ARG A 31 15.21 9.51 -2.00
C ARG A 31 14.95 8.31 -1.09
N ASN A 32 14.86 7.11 -1.64
CA ASN A 32 14.63 5.89 -0.88
C ASN A 32 15.82 5.58 0.05
N PHE A 33 17.05 5.81 -0.41
CA PHE A 33 18.25 5.70 0.42
C PHE A 33 18.20 6.68 1.58
N LEU A 34 17.93 7.96 1.32
CA LEU A 34 17.79 8.97 2.39
C LEU A 34 16.66 8.63 3.36
N SER A 35 15.57 8.05 2.86
CA SER A 35 14.42 7.68 3.70
C SER A 35 14.74 6.59 4.73
N GLN A 36 15.76 5.77 4.50
CA GLN A 36 16.21 4.76 5.46
C GLN A 36 16.82 5.40 6.72
N PHE A 37 17.39 6.61 6.59
CA PHE A 37 17.93 7.36 7.73
C PHE A 37 16.84 8.15 8.48
N MET A 38 15.66 8.31 7.90
CA MET A 38 14.55 8.97 8.58
C MET A 38 13.97 8.02 9.64
N LYS A 39 13.97 8.44 10.91
CA LYS A 39 13.34 7.67 11.99
C LYS A 39 11.86 7.47 11.67
N LYS A 40 11.47 6.25 11.41
CA LYS A 40 10.06 5.87 11.28
C LYS A 40 9.40 5.97 12.64
N LYS A 41 8.30 6.70 12.72
CA LYS A 41 7.55 6.78 13.95
C LYS A 41 6.68 5.53 14.07
N LYS A 42 6.98 4.68 15.05
CA LYS A 42 6.12 3.55 15.38
C LYS A 42 4.79 4.08 15.90
N SER A 43 3.68 3.53 15.42
CA SER A 43 2.37 3.78 16.02
C SER A 43 2.33 3.04 17.35
N SER A 44 2.59 3.75 18.47
CA SER A 44 2.85 3.12 19.77
C SER A 44 1.61 2.53 20.44
N ASP A 45 0.42 3.04 20.12
CA ASP A 45 -0.77 2.80 20.93
C ASP A 45 -1.82 1.88 20.27
N ILE A 46 -1.63 1.51 19.00
CA ILE A 46 -2.53 0.64 18.25
C ILE A 46 -1.74 -0.22 17.28
N LYS A 47 -2.12 -1.49 17.14
CA LYS A 47 -1.49 -2.40 16.19
C LYS A 47 -1.86 -2.08 14.76
N THR A 48 -0.91 -2.21 13.85
CA THR A 48 -1.09 -1.81 12.46
C THR A 48 -0.66 -2.90 11.49
N ILE A 49 -1.52 -3.20 10.53
CA ILE A 49 -1.25 -4.10 9.41
C ILE A 49 -1.31 -3.28 8.13
N CYS A 50 -0.30 -3.36 7.30
CA CYS A 50 -0.28 -2.75 5.99
C CYS A 50 -0.41 -3.81 4.91
N VAL A 51 -1.37 -3.64 4.01
CA VAL A 51 -1.52 -4.46 2.80
C VAL A 51 -1.18 -3.59 1.61
N GLY A 52 -0.26 -4.03 0.78
CA GLY A 52 0.15 -3.25 -0.39
C GLY A 52 0.74 -4.12 -1.50
N ASN A 53 1.20 -3.49 -2.56
CA ASN A 53 1.88 -4.15 -3.66
C ASN A 53 3.11 -3.34 -4.07
N ILE A 54 4.04 -4.00 -4.73
CA ILE A 54 5.21 -3.36 -5.33
C ILE A 54 4.97 -3.07 -6.81
N TYR A 55 4.02 -3.78 -7.43
CA TYR A 55 3.81 -3.74 -8.87
C TYR A 55 2.45 -3.13 -9.23
N LEU A 56 2.41 -2.28 -10.26
CA LEU A 56 1.19 -1.61 -10.74
C LEU A 56 0.11 -2.62 -11.19
N GLY A 57 -1.12 -2.37 -10.79
CA GLY A 57 -2.31 -3.08 -11.22
C GLY A 57 -2.98 -3.90 -10.12
N GLY A 58 -4.11 -4.52 -10.47
CA GLY A 58 -4.94 -5.30 -9.54
C GLY A 58 -4.23 -6.55 -9.05
N THR A 59 -3.67 -6.49 -7.86
CA THR A 59 -2.93 -7.59 -7.20
C THR A 59 -3.73 -8.27 -6.09
N GLY A 60 -5.02 -7.90 -5.93
CA GLY A 60 -5.87 -8.49 -4.90
C GLY A 60 -5.72 -7.87 -3.50
N LYS A 61 -5.14 -6.67 -3.36
CA LYS A 61 -5.00 -5.97 -2.06
C LYS A 61 -6.31 -5.83 -1.31
N THR A 62 -7.30 -5.21 -1.94
CA THR A 62 -8.60 -4.93 -1.31
C THR A 62 -9.35 -6.20 -0.88
N PRO A 63 -9.45 -7.25 -1.70
CA PRO A 63 -9.98 -8.55 -1.26
C PRO A 63 -9.21 -9.15 -0.07
N LEU A 64 -7.87 -9.07 -0.06
CA LEU A 64 -7.06 -9.56 1.05
C LEU A 64 -7.32 -8.75 2.32
N THR A 65 -7.37 -7.42 2.23
CA THR A 65 -7.71 -6.53 3.35
C THR A 65 -9.06 -6.88 3.96
N ILE A 66 -10.08 -7.12 3.12
CA ILE A 66 -11.41 -7.54 3.56
C ILE A 66 -11.33 -8.89 4.29
N LYS A 67 -10.63 -9.87 3.72
CA LYS A 67 -10.51 -11.21 4.31
C LYS A 67 -9.83 -11.18 5.67
N ILE A 68 -8.73 -10.43 5.80
CA ILE A 68 -8.03 -10.25 7.09
C ILE A 68 -8.95 -9.59 8.11
N SER A 69 -9.67 -8.53 7.72
CA SER A 69 -10.63 -7.86 8.59
C SER A 69 -11.72 -8.82 9.10
N GLN A 70 -12.23 -9.69 8.22
CA GLN A 70 -13.24 -10.68 8.59
C GLN A 70 -12.69 -11.73 9.58
N ILE A 71 -11.49 -12.25 9.32
CA ILE A 71 -10.85 -13.23 10.22
C ILE A 71 -10.65 -12.62 11.61
N LEU A 72 -10.07 -11.42 11.69
CA LEU A 72 -9.84 -10.76 12.98
C LEU A 72 -11.14 -10.46 13.74
N LYS A 73 -12.21 -10.08 13.01
CA LYS A 73 -13.52 -9.88 13.63
C LYS A 73 -14.13 -11.18 14.17
N GLN A 74 -13.91 -12.31 13.49
CA GLN A 74 -14.35 -13.63 13.97
C GLN A 74 -13.64 -14.04 15.27
N GLU A 75 -12.39 -13.60 15.45
CA GLU A 75 -11.63 -13.78 16.70
C GLU A 75 -11.98 -12.75 17.79
N GLY A 76 -13.04 -11.96 17.59
CA GLY A 76 -13.50 -10.97 18.57
C GLY A 76 -12.66 -9.67 18.62
N ILE A 77 -11.73 -9.47 17.69
CA ILE A 77 -10.86 -8.29 17.64
C ILE A 77 -11.60 -7.13 16.97
N LYS A 78 -11.58 -5.97 17.60
CA LYS A 78 -12.18 -4.75 17.04
C LYS A 78 -11.24 -4.13 16.02
N VAL A 79 -11.54 -4.31 14.73
CA VAL A 79 -10.68 -3.92 13.62
C VAL A 79 -11.32 -2.89 12.70
N ALA A 80 -10.55 -1.89 12.26
CA ALA A 80 -10.94 -0.97 11.19
C ALA A 80 -9.99 -1.09 10.00
N THR A 81 -10.52 -0.88 8.80
CA THR A 81 -9.73 -0.71 7.58
C THR A 81 -9.54 0.76 7.28
N ILE A 82 -8.35 1.12 6.87
CA ILE A 82 -7.97 2.50 6.54
C ILE A 82 -7.74 2.61 5.04
N LYS A 83 -8.42 3.55 4.42
CA LYS A 83 -8.18 3.94 3.02
C LYS A 83 -7.93 5.43 2.94
N LYS A 84 -6.92 5.84 2.17
CA LYS A 84 -6.69 7.25 1.90
C LYS A 84 -7.79 7.77 0.97
N ASN A 85 -8.18 9.02 1.17
CA ASN A 85 -9.22 9.67 0.37
C ASN A 85 -8.69 10.00 -1.03
N TYR A 86 -8.82 9.04 -1.96
CA TYR A 86 -8.53 9.25 -3.38
C TYR A 86 -9.81 9.37 -4.17
N LEU A 87 -9.99 10.49 -4.90
CA LEU A 87 -11.17 10.74 -5.73
C LEU A 87 -11.41 9.67 -6.80
N ASN A 88 -10.35 9.02 -7.27
CA ASN A 88 -10.38 8.04 -8.36
C ASN A 88 -10.61 6.58 -7.90
N GLN A 89 -10.77 6.33 -6.59
CA GLN A 89 -10.91 4.97 -6.04
C GLN A 89 -12.23 4.78 -5.29
N LYS A 90 -13.29 5.44 -5.73
CA LYS A 90 -14.61 5.38 -5.08
C LYS A 90 -15.19 3.97 -5.02
N ASP A 91 -14.99 3.15 -6.05
CA ASP A 91 -15.51 1.78 -6.11
C ASP A 91 -14.86 0.89 -5.04
N GLU A 92 -13.53 1.02 -4.85
CA GLU A 92 -12.82 0.28 -3.81
C GLU A 92 -13.22 0.75 -2.40
N GLN A 93 -13.42 2.06 -2.22
CA GLN A 93 -13.91 2.63 -0.95
C GLN A 93 -15.32 2.12 -0.63
N LEU A 94 -16.20 2.05 -1.63
CA LEU A 94 -17.56 1.54 -1.45
C LEU A 94 -17.55 0.05 -1.05
N LEU A 95 -16.74 -0.75 -1.72
CA LEU A 95 -16.57 -2.17 -1.40
C LEU A 95 -16.06 -2.38 0.04
N LEU A 96 -15.03 -1.63 0.46
CA LEU A 96 -14.51 -1.68 1.83
C LEU A 96 -15.56 -1.23 2.84
N LYS A 97 -16.32 -0.17 2.56
CA LYS A 97 -17.38 0.33 3.44
C LYS A 97 -18.48 -0.71 3.68
N GLN A 98 -18.84 -1.47 2.63
CA GLN A 98 -19.86 -2.52 2.74
C GLN A 98 -19.39 -3.74 3.53
N LYS A 99 -18.11 -4.07 3.49
CA LYS A 99 -17.56 -5.33 4.03
C LYS A 99 -16.77 -5.18 5.32
N THR A 100 -16.37 -3.96 5.67
CA THR A 100 -15.50 -3.69 6.82
C THR A 100 -15.94 -2.42 7.58
N SER A 101 -15.36 -2.18 8.74
CA SER A 101 -15.44 -0.88 9.42
C SER A 101 -14.40 0.05 8.78
N LEU A 102 -14.83 0.92 7.85
CA LEU A 102 -13.93 1.75 7.05
C LEU A 102 -13.73 3.13 7.67
N ILE A 103 -12.48 3.52 7.83
CA ILE A 103 -12.05 4.90 8.13
C ILE A 103 -11.41 5.47 6.85
N ILE A 104 -11.94 6.59 6.37
CA ILE A 104 -11.36 7.35 5.26
C ILE A 104 -10.75 8.60 5.84
N ALA A 105 -9.47 8.85 5.58
CA ALA A 105 -8.76 10.03 6.06
C ALA A 105 -7.80 10.55 5.00
N ASP A 106 -7.54 11.86 5.01
CA ASP A 106 -6.60 12.50 4.10
C ASP A 106 -5.16 12.21 4.49
N SER A 107 -4.90 12.03 5.79
CA SER A 107 -3.62 11.57 6.30
C SER A 107 -3.75 10.29 7.14
N ARG A 108 -2.71 9.46 7.09
CA ARG A 108 -2.67 8.24 7.90
C ARG A 108 -2.53 8.52 9.40
N LYS A 109 -1.96 9.67 9.76
CA LYS A 109 -1.90 10.10 11.16
C LYS A 109 -3.29 10.36 11.71
N ASP A 110 -4.14 11.03 10.94
CA ASP A 110 -5.53 11.31 11.33
C ASP A 110 -6.31 10.01 11.45
N ALA A 111 -6.10 9.07 10.50
CA ALA A 111 -6.70 7.74 10.58
C ALA A 111 -6.31 6.98 11.85
N ILE A 112 -5.03 7.03 12.24
CA ILE A 112 -4.55 6.39 13.48
C ILE A 112 -5.18 7.07 14.70
N SER A 113 -5.20 8.40 14.75
CA SER A 113 -5.80 9.16 15.83
C SER A 113 -7.30 8.85 15.97
N GLN A 114 -8.01 8.74 14.85
CA GLN A 114 -9.42 8.35 14.83
C GLN A 114 -9.59 6.90 15.31
N GLY A 115 -8.76 5.98 14.84
CA GLY A 115 -8.81 4.58 15.27
C GLY A 115 -8.60 4.41 16.77
N ILE A 116 -7.67 5.15 17.36
CA ILE A 116 -7.43 5.18 18.81
C ILE A 116 -8.65 5.74 19.54
N LYS A 117 -9.20 6.88 19.08
CA LYS A 117 -10.39 7.52 19.68
C LYS A 117 -11.60 6.58 19.68
N GLU A 118 -11.79 5.82 18.60
CA GLU A 118 -12.88 4.86 18.44
C GLU A 118 -12.60 3.49 19.11
N LYS A 119 -11.43 3.36 19.79
CA LYS A 119 -11.00 2.17 20.54
C LYS A 119 -10.97 0.92 19.68
N TYR A 120 -10.34 1.00 18.48
CA TYR A 120 -9.98 -0.17 17.70
C TYR A 120 -8.70 -0.79 18.24
N ASP A 121 -8.60 -2.13 18.15
CA ASP A 121 -7.42 -2.88 18.57
C ASP A 121 -6.38 -2.93 17.45
N ILE A 122 -6.86 -3.06 16.20
CA ILE A 122 -6.02 -3.19 15.01
C ILE A 122 -6.54 -2.30 13.88
N LEU A 123 -5.61 -1.65 13.19
CA LEU A 123 -5.87 -0.90 11.95
C LEU A 123 -5.21 -1.59 10.76
N ILE A 124 -5.99 -1.86 9.71
CA ILE A 124 -5.51 -2.44 8.46
C ILE A 124 -5.47 -1.35 7.39
N PHE A 125 -4.28 -1.03 6.90
CA PHE A 125 -4.09 -0.02 5.86
C PHE A 125 -4.12 -0.68 4.48
N ASP A 126 -5.14 -0.34 3.68
CA ASP A 126 -5.22 -0.72 2.27
C ASP A 126 -4.39 0.26 1.44
N ASP A 127 -3.34 -0.28 0.78
CA ASP A 127 -2.38 0.48 -0.02
C ASP A 127 -1.47 1.43 0.77
N GLY A 128 -0.77 0.88 1.76
CA GLY A 128 0.06 1.65 2.71
C GLY A 128 1.56 1.54 2.56
N LEU A 129 2.10 0.67 1.67
CA LEU A 129 3.54 0.38 1.62
C LEU A 129 4.41 1.56 1.19
N GLN A 130 3.87 2.52 0.45
CA GLN A 130 4.59 3.71 -0.01
C GLN A 130 4.81 4.75 1.11
N GLU A 131 4.20 4.56 2.28
CA GLU A 131 4.35 5.49 3.40
C GLU A 131 5.64 5.25 4.17
N ILE A 132 6.59 6.15 3.98
CA ILE A 132 7.93 6.07 4.58
C ILE A 132 7.91 6.45 6.07
N LYS A 133 6.93 7.28 6.48
CA LYS A 133 6.90 7.90 7.81
C LYS A 133 6.31 7.02 8.91
N ILE A 134 5.63 5.94 8.55
CA ILE A 134 4.98 5.02 9.49
C ILE A 134 5.69 3.68 9.47
N ASP A 135 6.02 3.17 10.65
CA ASP A 135 6.48 1.79 10.80
C ASP A 135 5.30 0.91 11.20
N PHE A 136 4.84 0.10 10.26
CA PHE A 136 3.75 -0.84 10.48
C PHE A 136 4.26 -2.08 11.21
N ASP A 137 3.47 -2.62 12.14
CA ASP A 137 3.82 -3.84 12.87
C ASP A 137 3.89 -5.05 11.92
N ILE A 138 2.96 -5.14 10.95
CA ILE A 138 2.95 -6.19 9.91
C ILE A 138 2.82 -5.54 8.54
N LYS A 139 3.62 -6.01 7.58
CA LYS A 139 3.58 -5.58 6.18
C LYS A 139 3.35 -6.79 5.28
N LEU A 140 2.21 -6.79 4.58
CA LEU A 140 1.82 -7.83 3.63
C LEU A 140 1.95 -7.28 2.22
N VAL A 141 2.71 -7.98 1.39
CA VAL A 141 2.96 -7.58 0.00
C VAL A 141 2.26 -8.53 -0.95
N CYS A 142 1.37 -7.99 -1.78
CA CYS A 142 0.64 -8.77 -2.78
C CYS A 142 1.40 -8.79 -4.11
N PHE A 143 1.56 -9.97 -4.68
CA PHE A 143 2.16 -10.19 -5.99
C PHE A 143 1.20 -10.94 -6.92
N LYS A 144 1.31 -10.68 -8.22
CA LYS A 144 0.71 -11.57 -9.22
C LYS A 144 1.66 -12.73 -9.49
N SER A 145 1.21 -13.96 -9.28
CA SER A 145 2.04 -15.17 -9.47
C SER A 145 2.69 -15.29 -10.85
N LYS A 146 2.01 -14.80 -11.89
CA LYS A 146 2.51 -14.86 -13.28
C LYS A 146 3.60 -13.82 -13.60
N ILE A 147 3.60 -12.68 -12.91
CA ILE A 147 4.47 -11.52 -13.22
C ILE A 147 5.55 -11.39 -12.17
N TRP A 148 5.27 -11.79 -10.92
CA TRP A 148 6.17 -11.68 -9.77
C TRP A 148 6.67 -10.22 -9.61
N ILE A 149 7.97 -10.00 -9.68
CA ILE A 149 8.61 -8.67 -9.54
C ILE A 149 8.80 -8.00 -10.92
N GLY A 150 8.23 -8.55 -12.01
CA GLY A 150 8.44 -8.03 -13.36
C GLY A 150 9.89 -8.20 -13.81
N ASN A 151 10.49 -7.17 -14.40
CA ASN A 151 11.88 -7.17 -14.85
C ASN A 151 12.90 -6.89 -13.74
N GLY A 152 12.45 -6.72 -12.49
CA GLY A 152 13.31 -6.44 -11.33
C GLY A 152 13.94 -5.04 -11.29
N GLN A 153 13.58 -4.16 -12.22
CA GLN A 153 14.09 -2.78 -12.25
C GLN A 153 13.12 -1.81 -11.61
N LEU A 154 13.67 -0.86 -10.85
CA LEU A 154 12.95 0.29 -10.33
C LEU A 154 12.59 1.22 -11.49
N ILE A 155 11.31 1.34 -11.77
CA ILE A 155 10.80 2.32 -12.73
C ILE A 155 10.14 3.43 -11.94
N PRO A 156 10.33 4.71 -12.33
CA PRO A 156 9.58 5.80 -11.70
C PRO A 156 8.09 5.53 -11.87
N GLU A 157 7.42 5.21 -10.77
CA GLU A 157 5.97 5.21 -10.73
C GLU A 157 5.52 6.66 -10.67
N ASP A 158 4.73 7.08 -11.65
CA ASP A 158 3.97 8.32 -11.54
C ASP A 158 2.99 8.18 -10.38
N GLN A 159 3.11 9.09 -9.45
CA GLN A 159 2.26 9.26 -8.29
C GLN A 159 0.85 9.72 -8.68
#